data_b8fbd11d96f4bec76cf3f00f4a2c6756
#
_entry.id   b8fbd11d96f4bec76cf3f00f4a2c6756
#
_cell.length_a   1.000
_cell.length_b   1.000
_cell.length_c   1.000
_cell.angle_alpha   90.00
_cell.angle_beta   90.00
_cell.angle_gamma   90.00
#
_symmetry.space_group_name_H-M   'P 1'
#
loop_
_entity.id
_entity.type
_entity.pdbx_description
1 polymer ?
#
loop_
_entity_poly.entity_id
_entity_poly.type
_entity_poly.pdbx_seq_one_letter_code
_entity_poly.pdbx_strand_id
1 'polypeptide(L)'
;MSQRGPLRPPPRWSVSAAVAGWIAAAAITIVVQLVLESLWRVPGGLGAAAARAGVQVAGGAEPDRLTLEYWQFTVMQLPLWLTLAVVTWAIVRRHGLALRTALGLSQRWHDVPVGLVCGLAAQFLIIPLVYLPLAPYIESQDIEEPARRIMALADDATAAVVVVVAVVVVAPFVEELYFRGLLLRALWGRMGRVGTVVLSAVLFGLAHVQLLQLPALVVFGLVAGTLVVATKRLAPAMWAHVAFNGVTVVQLLR
;
A
#
# COMPACT_ATOMS: atom_id res chain seq x y z
N MET A 1 10.67 -32.44 -23.30
CA MET A 1 11.23 -32.16 -21.97
C MET A 1 12.03 -30.87 -22.05
N SER A 2 11.45 -29.73 -21.62
CA SER A 2 12.13 -28.43 -21.64
C SER A 2 13.05 -28.36 -20.43
N GLN A 3 14.35 -28.30 -20.66
CA GLN A 3 15.37 -28.05 -19.63
C GLN A 3 15.13 -26.66 -19.05
N ARG A 4 14.55 -26.60 -17.88
CA ARG A 4 14.50 -25.37 -17.07
C ARG A 4 15.93 -25.13 -16.56
N GLY A 5 16.66 -24.26 -17.24
CA GLY A 5 17.94 -23.77 -16.75
C GLY A 5 17.82 -23.21 -15.33
N PRO A 6 18.92 -23.18 -14.55
CA PRO A 6 18.90 -22.70 -13.18
C PRO A 6 18.33 -21.28 -13.15
N LEU A 7 17.33 -21.09 -12.27
CA LEU A 7 16.66 -19.80 -12.06
C LEU A 7 17.72 -18.76 -11.71
N ARG A 8 17.91 -17.76 -12.58
CA ARG A 8 18.78 -16.63 -12.30
C ARG A 8 18.42 -16.02 -10.96
N PRO A 9 19.40 -15.74 -10.09
CA PRO A 9 19.13 -15.03 -8.84
C PRO A 9 18.44 -13.69 -9.15
N PRO A 10 17.57 -13.21 -8.24
CA PRO A 10 16.92 -11.91 -8.42
C PRO A 10 17.98 -10.81 -8.61
N PRO A 11 17.65 -9.76 -9.37
CA PRO A 11 18.58 -8.66 -9.62
C PRO A 11 19.07 -8.06 -8.27
N ARG A 12 20.37 -7.79 -8.17
CA ARG A 12 20.97 -7.26 -6.94
C ARG A 12 21.04 -5.73 -6.98
N TRP A 13 19.91 -5.07 -7.02
CA TRP A 13 19.90 -3.62 -6.75
C TRP A 13 20.04 -3.31 -5.26
N SER A 14 20.44 -2.07 -4.95
CA SER A 14 20.69 -1.63 -3.59
C SER A 14 19.41 -1.50 -2.78
N VAL A 15 19.37 -2.09 -1.57
CA VAL A 15 18.30 -1.85 -0.60
C VAL A 15 18.27 -0.39 -0.18
N SER A 16 19.45 0.23 0.02
CA SER A 16 19.54 1.65 0.38
C SER A 16 18.94 2.55 -0.72
N ALA A 17 19.15 2.23 -2.00
CA ALA A 17 18.54 2.98 -3.10
C ALA A 17 17.01 2.83 -3.10
N ALA A 18 16.49 1.63 -2.81
CA ALA A 18 15.04 1.44 -2.69
C ALA A 18 14.49 2.23 -1.49
N VAL A 19 15.09 2.10 -0.30
CA VAL A 19 14.64 2.84 0.90
C VAL A 19 14.74 4.35 0.69
N ALA A 20 15.85 4.85 0.14
CA ALA A 20 16.00 6.28 -0.17
C ALA A 20 14.94 6.77 -1.17
N GLY A 21 14.61 5.95 -2.16
CA GLY A 21 13.53 6.24 -3.10
C GLY A 21 12.16 6.37 -2.44
N TRP A 22 11.87 5.52 -1.45
CA TRP A 22 10.64 5.63 -0.67
C TRP A 22 10.60 6.89 0.20
N ILE A 23 11.71 7.20 0.89
CA ILE A 23 11.82 8.43 1.69
C ILE A 23 11.64 9.67 0.80
N ALA A 24 12.27 9.69 -0.37
CA ALA A 24 12.10 10.76 -1.34
C ALA A 24 10.64 10.89 -1.83
N ALA A 25 9.97 9.76 -2.11
CA ALA A 25 8.56 9.75 -2.50
C ALA A 25 7.66 10.33 -1.39
N ALA A 26 7.88 9.92 -0.14
CA ALA A 26 7.15 10.45 1.00
C ALA A 26 7.40 11.96 1.18
N ALA A 27 8.65 12.40 1.13
CA ALA A 27 9.00 13.81 1.26
C ALA A 27 8.39 14.68 0.14
N ILE A 28 8.48 14.25 -1.12
CA ILE A 28 7.86 14.93 -2.26
C ILE A 28 6.35 15.01 -2.07
N THR A 29 5.73 13.91 -1.65
CA THR A 29 4.28 13.86 -1.41
C THR A 29 3.87 14.85 -0.34
N ILE A 30 4.56 14.87 0.80
CA ILE A 30 4.28 15.81 1.90
C ILE A 30 4.40 17.26 1.42
N VAL A 31 5.49 17.60 0.72
CA VAL A 31 5.70 18.97 0.21
C VAL A 31 4.58 19.37 -0.76
N VAL A 32 4.25 18.50 -1.71
CA VAL A 32 3.19 18.79 -2.70
C VAL A 32 1.83 18.91 -2.00
N GLN A 33 1.53 18.02 -1.05
CA GLN A 33 0.28 18.11 -0.28
C GLN A 33 0.19 19.44 0.49
N LEU A 34 1.23 19.86 1.19
CA LEU A 34 1.27 21.15 1.89
C LEU A 34 1.02 22.34 0.94
N VAL A 35 1.62 22.32 -0.25
CA VAL A 35 1.41 23.36 -1.28
C VAL A 35 -0.03 23.33 -1.77
N LEU A 36 -0.59 22.17 -2.10
CA LEU A 36 -1.95 22.04 -2.60
C LEU A 36 -2.98 22.45 -1.53
N GLU A 37 -2.78 22.06 -0.28
CA GLU A 37 -3.62 22.48 0.84
C GLU A 37 -3.63 23.99 1.02
N SER A 38 -2.45 24.62 0.89
CA SER A 38 -2.31 26.07 0.95
C SER A 38 -3.03 26.75 -0.22
N LEU A 39 -2.88 26.23 -1.44
CA LEU A 39 -3.52 26.78 -2.64
C LEU A 39 -5.03 26.65 -2.62
N TRP A 40 -5.53 25.50 -2.17
CA TRP A 40 -6.97 25.21 -2.11
C TRP A 40 -7.62 25.74 -0.83
N ARG A 41 -6.84 26.35 0.08
CA ARG A 41 -7.29 26.86 1.38
C ARG A 41 -8.08 25.82 2.16
N VAL A 42 -7.61 24.56 2.13
CA VAL A 42 -8.24 23.44 2.84
C VAL A 42 -8.13 23.69 4.33
N PRO A 43 -9.26 23.88 5.06
CA PRO A 43 -9.21 24.06 6.51
C PRO A 43 -8.67 22.81 7.18
N GLY A 44 -7.63 22.93 7.96
CA GLY A 44 -7.15 21.82 8.80
C GLY A 44 -6.28 20.77 8.09
N GLY A 45 -5.60 21.12 7.00
CA GLY A 45 -4.69 20.24 6.26
C GLY A 45 -3.60 19.53 7.09
N LEU A 46 -2.52 19.07 6.45
CA LEU A 46 -1.43 18.30 7.11
C LEU A 46 -0.88 18.96 8.38
N GLY A 47 -0.88 20.29 8.45
CA GLY A 47 -0.54 21.02 9.66
C GLY A 47 -1.46 20.67 10.83
N ALA A 48 -2.75 20.50 10.60
CA ALA A 48 -3.70 20.05 11.61
C ALA A 48 -3.62 18.53 11.84
N ALA A 49 -3.28 17.73 10.82
CA ALA A 49 -3.04 16.29 10.97
C ALA A 49 -1.77 16.01 11.77
N ALA A 50 -0.70 16.76 11.55
CA ALA A 50 0.53 16.69 12.34
C ALA A 50 0.30 17.14 13.80
N ALA A 51 -0.49 18.18 14.01
CA ALA A 51 -0.91 18.60 15.34
C ALA A 51 -1.76 17.53 16.06
N ARG A 52 -2.58 16.77 15.32
CA ARG A 52 -3.38 15.66 15.87
C ARG A 52 -2.56 14.41 16.18
N ALA A 53 -1.51 14.15 15.40
CA ALA A 53 -0.62 13.01 15.64
C ALA A 53 0.34 13.22 16.83
N GLY A 54 0.57 14.46 17.25
CA GLY A 54 1.56 14.80 18.25
C GLY A 54 1.07 15.45 19.54
N VAL A 55 -0.14 16.01 19.58
CA VAL A 55 -0.63 16.77 20.76
C VAL A 55 -2.13 16.63 20.92
N GLN A 56 -2.55 15.76 21.85
CA GLN A 56 -3.80 15.98 22.55
C GLN A 56 -3.60 17.18 23.48
N VAL A 57 -3.80 18.38 22.97
CA VAL A 57 -3.96 19.55 23.82
C VAL A 57 -5.43 19.60 24.24
N ALA A 58 -5.64 19.56 25.55
CA ALA A 58 -6.94 19.63 26.18
C ALA A 58 -7.80 20.78 25.65
N GLY A 59 -9.06 20.48 25.33
CA GLY A 59 -10.15 21.44 25.24
C GLY A 59 -10.13 22.33 24.00
N GLY A 60 -10.55 21.80 22.88
CA GLY A 60 -10.80 22.60 21.68
C GLY A 60 -11.91 21.97 20.85
N ALA A 61 -12.77 22.80 20.27
CA ALA A 61 -13.85 22.44 19.37
C ALA A 61 -13.47 21.33 18.40
N GLU A 62 -14.43 20.44 18.06
CA GLU A 62 -14.25 19.44 17.02
C GLU A 62 -13.63 20.09 15.78
N PRO A 63 -12.51 19.55 15.28
CA PRO A 63 -11.89 20.13 14.12
C PRO A 63 -12.87 19.98 12.96
N ASP A 64 -13.17 21.11 12.33
CA ASP A 64 -13.97 21.20 11.13
C ASP A 64 -13.65 20.04 10.20
N ARG A 65 -14.67 19.29 9.75
CA ARG A 65 -14.48 18.14 8.87
C ARG A 65 -13.71 18.59 7.67
N LEU A 66 -12.59 17.93 7.38
CA LEU A 66 -11.87 18.10 6.13
C LEU A 66 -12.84 17.83 4.98
N THR A 67 -13.36 18.86 4.37
CA THR A 67 -14.20 18.76 3.18
C THR A 67 -13.31 18.72 1.94
N LEU A 68 -12.53 17.64 1.81
CA LEU A 68 -11.82 17.37 0.55
C LEU A 68 -12.82 16.80 -0.45
N GLU A 69 -12.79 17.35 -1.65
CA GLU A 69 -13.45 16.74 -2.79
C GLU A 69 -12.70 15.47 -3.24
N TYR A 70 -13.40 14.49 -3.79
CA TYR A 70 -12.80 13.21 -4.24
C TYR A 70 -11.65 13.41 -5.25
N TRP A 71 -11.73 14.40 -6.12
CA TRP A 71 -10.68 14.71 -7.08
C TRP A 71 -9.45 15.32 -6.41
N GLN A 72 -9.61 16.13 -5.36
CA GLN A 72 -8.51 16.68 -4.57
C GLN A 72 -7.75 15.57 -3.88
N PHE A 73 -8.45 14.62 -3.22
CA PHE A 73 -7.84 13.43 -2.67
C PHE A 73 -7.02 12.68 -3.72
N THR A 74 -7.60 12.40 -4.89
CA THR A 74 -6.94 11.68 -5.96
C THR A 74 -5.68 12.40 -6.44
N VAL A 75 -5.74 13.73 -6.64
CA VAL A 75 -4.60 14.55 -7.05
C VAL A 75 -3.50 14.54 -5.98
N MET A 76 -3.86 14.57 -4.70
CA MET A 76 -2.90 14.51 -3.58
C MET A 76 -2.17 13.17 -3.47
N GLN A 77 -2.72 12.09 -4.04
CA GLN A 77 -2.05 10.78 -4.08
C GLN A 77 -1.09 10.62 -5.27
N LEU A 78 -1.27 11.40 -6.34
CA LEU A 78 -0.44 11.30 -7.54
C LEU A 78 1.07 11.45 -7.29
N PRO A 79 1.56 12.40 -6.45
CA PRO A 79 2.98 12.53 -6.19
C PRO A 79 3.61 11.25 -5.63
N LEU A 80 2.93 10.58 -4.71
CA LEU A 80 3.39 9.31 -4.14
C LEU A 80 3.45 8.23 -5.23
N TRP A 81 2.35 8.02 -5.92
CA TRP A 81 2.25 6.96 -6.94
C TRP A 81 3.24 7.16 -8.08
N LEU A 82 3.34 8.38 -8.60
CA LEU A 82 4.27 8.71 -9.68
C LEU A 82 5.73 8.54 -9.23
N THR A 83 6.08 9.02 -8.05
CA THR A 83 7.46 8.92 -7.56
C THR A 83 7.84 7.46 -7.30
N LEU A 84 6.98 6.65 -6.68
CA LEU A 84 7.22 5.22 -6.49
C LEU A 84 7.38 4.47 -7.83
N ALA A 85 6.53 4.78 -8.81
CA ALA A 85 6.62 4.19 -10.14
C ALA A 85 7.92 4.60 -10.87
N VAL A 86 8.27 5.90 -10.84
CA VAL A 86 9.49 6.44 -11.47
C VAL A 86 10.75 5.89 -10.79
N VAL A 87 10.80 5.84 -9.47
CA VAL A 87 11.93 5.25 -8.72
C VAL A 87 12.10 3.78 -9.09
N THR A 88 11.01 3.02 -9.13
CA THR A 88 11.04 1.61 -9.53
C THR A 88 11.57 1.45 -10.96
N TRP A 89 11.02 2.23 -11.90
CA TRP A 89 11.46 2.24 -13.29
C TRP A 89 12.94 2.62 -13.41
N ALA A 90 13.36 3.71 -12.77
CA ALA A 90 14.73 4.23 -12.86
C ALA A 90 15.76 3.23 -12.32
N ILE A 91 15.50 2.60 -11.16
CA ILE A 91 16.40 1.61 -10.58
C ILE A 91 16.52 0.40 -11.50
N VAL A 92 15.42 -0.15 -12.00
CA VAL A 92 15.44 -1.31 -12.90
C VAL A 92 16.17 -0.98 -14.21
N ARG A 93 15.91 0.19 -14.79
CA ARG A 93 16.55 0.63 -16.06
C ARG A 93 18.04 0.89 -15.90
N ARG A 94 18.49 1.46 -14.78
CA ARG A 94 19.91 1.66 -14.48
C ARG A 94 20.70 0.35 -14.42
N HIS A 95 20.04 -0.77 -14.11
CA HIS A 95 20.65 -2.10 -14.13
C HIS A 95 20.54 -2.81 -15.50
N GLY A 96 20.09 -2.11 -16.55
CA GLY A 96 19.95 -2.67 -17.89
C GLY A 96 18.86 -3.74 -18.03
N LEU A 97 17.90 -3.79 -17.10
CA LEU A 97 16.90 -4.85 -17.03
C LEU A 97 15.57 -4.41 -17.64
N ALA A 98 14.83 -5.36 -18.21
CA ALA A 98 13.45 -5.15 -18.60
C ALA A 98 12.54 -5.26 -17.38
N LEU A 99 11.63 -4.30 -17.18
CA LEU A 99 10.69 -4.25 -16.05
C LEU A 99 9.92 -5.57 -15.89
N ARG A 100 9.42 -6.12 -17.00
CA ARG A 100 8.62 -7.34 -16.99
C ARG A 100 9.32 -8.51 -16.31
N THR A 101 10.59 -8.74 -16.62
CA THR A 101 11.37 -9.84 -16.05
C THR A 101 11.95 -9.50 -14.69
N ALA A 102 12.42 -8.28 -14.51
CA ALA A 102 13.04 -7.82 -13.27
C ALA A 102 12.05 -7.80 -12.09
N LEU A 103 10.83 -7.36 -12.34
CA LEU A 103 9.78 -7.25 -11.32
C LEU A 103 8.83 -8.46 -11.27
N GLY A 104 8.94 -9.39 -12.24
CA GLY A 104 8.04 -10.55 -12.33
C GLY A 104 6.63 -10.17 -12.77
N LEU A 105 6.52 -9.22 -13.72
CA LEU A 105 5.25 -8.77 -14.31
C LEU A 105 4.70 -9.78 -15.33
N SER A 106 4.56 -11.02 -14.90
CA SER A 106 3.93 -12.08 -15.69
C SER A 106 2.72 -12.59 -14.94
N GLN A 107 1.67 -12.90 -15.67
CA GLN A 107 0.45 -13.45 -15.11
C GLN A 107 0.13 -14.81 -15.73
N ARG A 108 -0.36 -15.72 -14.91
CA ARG A 108 -0.95 -16.98 -15.33
C ARG A 108 -2.43 -16.97 -14.91
N TRP A 109 -3.26 -17.76 -15.57
CA TRP A 109 -4.69 -17.78 -15.29
C TRP A 109 -5.03 -18.07 -13.82
N HIS A 110 -4.28 -18.96 -13.17
CA HIS A 110 -4.46 -19.31 -11.75
C HIS A 110 -3.98 -18.24 -10.77
N ASP A 111 -3.23 -17.24 -11.21
CA ASP A 111 -2.77 -16.15 -10.32
C ASP A 111 -3.95 -15.31 -9.81
N VAL A 112 -5.00 -15.18 -10.62
CA VAL A 112 -6.22 -14.46 -10.25
C VAL A 112 -6.94 -15.15 -9.09
N PRO A 113 -7.45 -16.39 -9.23
CA PRO A 113 -8.17 -17.03 -8.13
C PRO A 113 -7.30 -17.27 -6.90
N VAL A 114 -6.01 -17.58 -7.05
CA VAL A 114 -5.10 -17.73 -5.91
C VAL A 114 -4.96 -16.41 -5.15
N GLY A 115 -4.73 -15.30 -5.86
CA GLY A 115 -4.64 -13.98 -5.24
C GLY A 115 -5.92 -13.61 -4.51
N LEU A 116 -7.07 -13.69 -5.20
CA LEU A 116 -8.36 -13.37 -4.61
C LEU A 116 -8.63 -14.18 -3.34
N VAL A 117 -8.45 -15.50 -3.39
CA VAL A 117 -8.66 -16.37 -2.20
C VAL A 117 -7.72 -15.98 -1.06
N CYS A 118 -6.44 -15.71 -1.33
CA CYS A 118 -5.50 -15.31 -0.29
C CYS A 118 -5.84 -13.94 0.31
N GLY A 119 -6.27 -12.97 -0.51
CA GLY A 119 -6.71 -11.66 -0.03
C GLY A 119 -7.98 -11.74 0.82
N LEU A 120 -8.97 -12.52 0.39
CA LEU A 120 -10.19 -12.79 1.15
C LEU A 120 -9.89 -13.52 2.47
N ALA A 121 -9.02 -14.53 2.42
CA ALA A 121 -8.59 -15.25 3.63
C ALA A 121 -7.85 -14.34 4.62
N ALA A 122 -7.01 -13.43 4.12
CA ALA A 122 -6.37 -12.43 4.97
C ALA A 122 -7.42 -11.54 5.66
N GLN A 123 -8.38 -11.02 4.91
CA GLN A 123 -9.40 -10.08 5.42
C GLN A 123 -10.38 -10.74 6.39
N PHE A 124 -10.90 -11.92 6.05
CA PHE A 124 -11.99 -12.54 6.82
C PHE A 124 -11.53 -13.55 7.87
N LEU A 125 -10.31 -14.08 7.76
CA LEU A 125 -9.82 -15.11 8.66
C LEU A 125 -8.62 -14.61 9.49
N ILE A 126 -7.55 -14.17 8.84
CA ILE A 126 -6.28 -13.95 9.53
C ILE A 126 -6.33 -12.66 10.34
N ILE A 127 -6.80 -11.56 9.75
CA ILE A 127 -6.85 -10.25 10.43
C ILE A 127 -7.78 -10.27 11.63
N PRO A 128 -9.02 -10.78 11.58
CA PRO A 128 -9.85 -10.89 12.77
C PRO A 128 -9.20 -11.67 13.91
N LEU A 129 -8.47 -12.76 13.59
CA LEU A 129 -7.73 -13.52 14.60
C LEU A 129 -6.59 -12.72 15.23
N VAL A 130 -5.91 -11.88 14.46
CA VAL A 130 -4.83 -11.00 14.95
C VAL A 130 -5.38 -9.92 15.87
N TYR A 131 -6.56 -9.38 15.58
CA TYR A 131 -7.21 -8.36 16.42
C TYR A 131 -7.99 -8.92 17.59
N LEU A 132 -8.27 -10.22 17.63
CA LEU A 132 -9.03 -10.84 18.71
C LEU A 132 -8.48 -10.52 20.12
N PRO A 133 -7.16 -10.59 20.39
CA PRO A 133 -6.59 -10.21 21.68
C PRO A 133 -6.68 -8.71 21.97
N LEU A 134 -6.81 -7.87 20.95
CA LEU A 134 -6.87 -6.41 21.05
C LEU A 134 -8.32 -5.90 21.14
N ALA A 135 -9.31 -6.72 20.82
CA ALA A 135 -10.72 -6.35 20.80
C ALA A 135 -11.26 -5.71 22.10
N PRO A 136 -10.75 -6.06 23.32
CA PRO A 136 -11.17 -5.37 24.53
C PRO A 136 -10.66 -3.93 24.67
N TYR A 137 -9.66 -3.53 23.86
CA TYR A 137 -8.95 -2.25 23.98
C TYR A 137 -9.14 -1.33 22.77
N ILE A 138 -9.61 -1.86 21.65
CA ILE A 138 -9.71 -1.13 20.37
C ILE A 138 -11.06 -1.44 19.73
N GLU A 139 -11.84 -0.41 19.42
CA GLU A 139 -13.07 -0.58 18.66
C GLU A 139 -12.76 -0.81 17.17
N SER A 140 -13.56 -1.64 16.52
CA SER A 140 -13.39 -1.91 15.06
C SER A 140 -13.53 -0.62 14.23
N GLN A 141 -14.36 0.32 14.69
CA GLN A 141 -14.55 1.62 14.06
C GLN A 141 -13.26 2.45 13.99
N ASP A 142 -12.41 2.39 15.01
CA ASP A 142 -11.15 3.12 15.05
C ASP A 142 -10.14 2.57 14.02
N ILE A 143 -10.18 1.24 13.81
CA ILE A 143 -9.31 0.59 12.81
C ILE A 143 -9.75 0.97 11.40
N GLU A 144 -11.06 1.08 11.16
CA GLU A 144 -11.65 1.37 9.85
C GLU A 144 -11.67 2.87 9.53
N GLU A 145 -11.48 3.75 10.51
CA GLU A 145 -11.65 5.19 10.37
C GLU A 145 -10.91 5.81 9.17
N PRO A 146 -9.64 5.48 8.87
CA PRO A 146 -8.98 6.02 7.68
C PRO A 146 -9.68 5.64 6.38
N ALA A 147 -10.16 4.40 6.27
CA ALA A 147 -10.90 3.94 5.09
C ALA A 147 -12.29 4.57 5.00
N ARG A 148 -12.98 4.75 6.14
CA ARG A 148 -14.28 5.44 6.20
C ARG A 148 -14.17 6.88 5.71
N ARG A 149 -13.13 7.61 6.10
CA ARG A 149 -12.88 8.98 5.62
C ARG A 149 -12.70 9.05 4.13
N ILE A 150 -11.98 8.10 3.55
CA ILE A 150 -11.80 8.03 2.10
C ILE A 150 -13.13 7.70 1.41
N MET A 151 -13.90 6.76 1.95
CA MET A 151 -15.19 6.38 1.37
C MET A 151 -16.26 7.47 1.52
N ALA A 152 -16.14 8.35 2.53
CA ALA A 152 -17.01 9.50 2.68
C ALA A 152 -16.87 10.55 1.56
N LEU A 153 -15.79 10.46 0.74
CA LEU A 153 -15.62 11.30 -0.45
C LEU A 153 -16.43 10.79 -1.66
N ALA A 154 -16.98 9.59 -1.56
CA ALA A 154 -17.78 8.96 -2.62
C ALA A 154 -19.26 9.39 -2.49
N ASP A 155 -19.52 10.68 -2.61
CA ASP A 155 -20.83 11.31 -2.41
C ASP A 155 -21.77 11.19 -3.64
N ASP A 156 -21.20 10.93 -4.82
CA ASP A 156 -21.96 10.62 -6.05
C ASP A 156 -21.37 9.42 -6.79
N ALA A 157 -22.02 8.98 -7.86
CA ALA A 157 -21.59 7.83 -8.64
C ALA A 157 -20.21 8.03 -9.31
N THR A 158 -19.86 9.24 -9.72
CA THR A 158 -18.57 9.57 -10.34
C THR A 158 -17.47 9.52 -9.27
N ALA A 159 -17.70 10.17 -8.14
CA ALA A 159 -16.82 10.14 -6.99
C ALA A 159 -16.57 8.70 -6.51
N ALA A 160 -17.64 7.91 -6.38
CA ALA A 160 -17.53 6.50 -6.00
C ALA A 160 -16.64 5.70 -6.96
N VAL A 161 -16.84 5.84 -8.27
CA VAL A 161 -16.01 5.14 -9.27
C VAL A 161 -14.55 5.59 -9.19
N VAL A 162 -14.29 6.89 -9.10
CA VAL A 162 -12.91 7.42 -9.02
C VAL A 162 -12.21 6.93 -7.76
N VAL A 163 -12.84 7.05 -6.60
CA VAL A 163 -12.28 6.63 -5.31
C VAL A 163 -12.04 5.12 -5.29
N VAL A 164 -13.01 4.32 -5.74
CA VAL A 164 -12.87 2.86 -5.80
C VAL A 164 -11.73 2.44 -6.74
N VAL A 165 -11.65 3.01 -7.93
CA VAL A 165 -10.55 2.70 -8.87
C VAL A 165 -9.20 3.12 -8.26
N ALA A 166 -9.12 4.28 -7.64
CA ALA A 166 -7.91 4.76 -6.99
C ALA A 166 -7.44 3.79 -5.88
N VAL A 167 -8.34 3.40 -4.97
CA VAL A 167 -8.02 2.62 -3.77
C VAL A 167 -7.89 1.12 -4.06
N VAL A 168 -8.73 0.57 -4.96
CA VAL A 168 -8.77 -0.89 -5.20
C VAL A 168 -7.85 -1.32 -6.33
N VAL A 169 -7.52 -0.42 -7.27
CA VAL A 169 -6.73 -0.79 -8.45
C VAL A 169 -5.40 -0.04 -8.52
N VAL A 170 -5.43 1.29 -8.53
CA VAL A 170 -4.22 2.11 -8.80
C VAL A 170 -3.23 2.02 -7.64
N ALA A 171 -3.67 2.28 -6.41
CA ALA A 171 -2.81 2.20 -5.23
C ALA A 171 -2.20 0.80 -5.06
N PRO A 172 -2.98 -0.31 -5.03
CA PRO A 172 -2.44 -1.65 -4.99
C PRO A 172 -1.41 -1.96 -6.08
N PHE A 173 -1.69 -1.54 -7.31
CA PHE A 173 -0.77 -1.78 -8.42
C PHE A 173 0.59 -1.11 -8.19
N VAL A 174 0.61 0.16 -7.83
CA VAL A 174 1.85 0.93 -7.60
C VAL A 174 2.58 0.43 -6.36
N GLU A 175 1.86 0.14 -5.30
CA GLU A 175 2.42 -0.38 -4.06
C GLU A 175 3.05 -1.75 -4.24
N GLU A 176 2.38 -2.69 -4.92
CA GLU A 176 2.96 -4.00 -5.20
C GLU A 176 4.18 -3.91 -6.13
N LEU A 177 4.15 -3.01 -7.14
CA LEU A 177 5.32 -2.75 -7.98
C LEU A 177 6.53 -2.34 -7.14
N TYR A 178 6.31 -1.46 -6.17
CA TYR A 178 7.39 -0.94 -5.34
C TYR A 178 7.78 -1.93 -4.23
N PHE A 179 6.85 -2.33 -3.37
CA PHE A 179 7.17 -3.13 -2.19
C PHE A 179 7.55 -4.56 -2.54
N ARG A 180 6.87 -5.21 -3.48
CA ARG A 180 7.14 -6.62 -3.86
C ARG A 180 7.95 -6.74 -5.13
N GLY A 181 7.80 -5.81 -6.06
CA GLY A 181 8.60 -5.74 -7.28
C GLY A 181 10.03 -5.27 -7.02
N LEU A 182 10.21 -4.17 -6.32
CA LEU A 182 11.52 -3.55 -6.10
C LEU A 182 12.11 -3.93 -4.73
N LEU A 183 11.50 -3.51 -3.63
CA LEU A 183 12.06 -3.60 -2.27
C LEU A 183 12.25 -5.06 -1.81
N LEU A 184 11.21 -5.89 -1.89
CA LEU A 184 11.31 -7.30 -1.52
C LEU A 184 12.42 -8.01 -2.31
N ARG A 185 12.55 -7.74 -3.61
CA ARG A 185 13.59 -8.34 -4.44
C ARG A 185 15.00 -7.82 -4.10
N ALA A 186 15.13 -6.56 -3.68
CA ALA A 186 16.37 -6.01 -3.14
C ALA A 186 16.82 -6.74 -1.86
N LEU A 187 15.89 -7.08 -1.00
CA LEU A 187 16.14 -7.81 0.25
C LEU A 187 16.47 -9.29 0.02
N TRP A 188 15.84 -9.93 -0.96
CA TRP A 188 15.89 -11.37 -1.17
C TRP A 188 17.29 -11.96 -1.28
N GLY A 189 18.20 -11.27 -1.95
CA GLY A 189 19.57 -11.71 -2.10
C GLY A 189 20.43 -11.56 -0.82
N ARG A 190 19.88 -11.00 0.28
CA ARG A 190 20.63 -10.64 1.49
C ARG A 190 20.17 -11.34 2.77
N MET A 191 18.89 -11.69 2.87
CA MET A 191 18.26 -12.12 4.12
C MET A 191 17.61 -13.51 4.08
N GLY A 192 17.70 -14.21 2.96
CA GLY A 192 16.91 -15.44 2.76
C GLY A 192 15.40 -15.14 2.61
N ARG A 193 14.61 -16.19 2.42
CA ARG A 193 13.18 -16.03 2.06
C ARG A 193 12.33 -15.45 3.20
N VAL A 194 12.47 -16.00 4.39
CA VAL A 194 11.65 -15.59 5.56
C VAL A 194 11.97 -14.17 5.97
N GLY A 195 13.24 -13.85 6.19
CA GLY A 195 13.65 -12.48 6.57
C GLY A 195 13.22 -11.43 5.54
N THR A 196 13.31 -11.77 4.25
CA THR A 196 12.84 -10.89 3.16
C THR A 196 11.35 -10.60 3.24
N VAL A 197 10.52 -11.64 3.44
CA VAL A 197 9.06 -11.48 3.54
C VAL A 197 8.70 -10.67 4.77
N VAL A 198 9.27 -11.01 5.92
CA VAL A 198 8.98 -10.33 7.19
C VAL A 198 9.38 -8.84 7.12
N LEU A 199 10.61 -8.55 6.70
CA LEU A 199 11.07 -7.15 6.66
C LEU A 199 10.29 -6.33 5.63
N SER A 200 10.01 -6.89 4.45
CA SER A 200 9.18 -6.20 3.44
C SER A 200 7.75 -5.94 3.95
N ALA A 201 7.18 -6.87 4.71
CA ALA A 201 5.85 -6.71 5.30
C ALA A 201 5.81 -5.63 6.39
N VAL A 202 6.81 -5.61 7.26
CA VAL A 202 6.93 -4.58 8.31
C VAL A 202 7.13 -3.19 7.68
N LEU A 203 8.02 -3.07 6.70
CA LEU A 203 8.23 -1.79 6.00
C LEU A 203 6.99 -1.32 5.25
N PHE A 204 6.21 -2.25 4.67
CA PHE A 204 4.92 -1.95 4.06
C PHE A 204 3.93 -1.39 5.08
N GLY A 205 3.76 -2.05 6.22
CA GLY A 205 2.87 -1.58 7.27
C GLY A 205 3.28 -0.21 7.82
N LEU A 206 4.57 -0.02 8.12
CA LEU A 206 5.10 1.25 8.63
C LEU A 206 4.96 2.40 7.62
N ALA A 207 5.00 2.10 6.32
CA ALA A 207 4.83 3.10 5.27
C ALA A 207 3.46 3.80 5.29
N HIS A 208 2.45 3.18 5.88
CA HIS A 208 1.10 3.74 5.98
C HIS A 208 0.93 4.73 7.14
N VAL A 209 1.87 4.74 8.10
CA VAL A 209 1.83 5.64 9.27
C VAL A 209 0.49 5.54 10.05
N GLN A 210 -0.10 4.35 10.11
CA GLN A 210 -1.39 4.06 10.72
C GLN A 210 -1.21 2.99 11.81
N LEU A 211 -1.04 3.43 13.05
CA LEU A 211 -0.65 2.55 14.15
C LEU A 211 -1.69 1.46 14.43
N LEU A 212 -2.97 1.80 14.41
CA LEU A 212 -4.06 0.84 14.67
C LEU A 212 -4.21 -0.16 13.51
N GLN A 213 -3.91 0.22 12.28
CA GLN A 213 -3.96 -0.68 11.12
C GLN A 213 -2.66 -1.46 10.92
N LEU A 214 -1.58 -1.11 11.63
CA LEU A 214 -0.27 -1.71 11.45
C LEU A 214 -0.28 -3.25 11.51
N PRO A 215 -0.96 -3.91 12.47
CA PRO A 215 -1.03 -5.37 12.48
C PRO A 215 -1.67 -5.96 11.22
N ALA A 216 -2.79 -5.37 10.75
CA ALA A 216 -3.48 -5.81 9.52
C ALA A 216 -2.59 -5.65 8.29
N LEU A 217 -1.94 -4.49 8.15
CA LEU A 217 -1.05 -4.17 7.03
C LEU A 217 0.19 -5.07 7.01
N VAL A 218 0.76 -5.38 8.16
CA VAL A 218 1.88 -6.34 8.27
C VAL A 218 1.41 -7.74 7.88
N VAL A 219 0.26 -8.20 8.37
CA VAL A 219 -0.31 -9.50 8.01
C VAL A 219 -0.57 -9.59 6.51
N PHE A 220 -1.23 -8.60 5.93
CA PHE A 220 -1.40 -8.53 4.48
C PHE A 220 -0.05 -8.54 3.76
N GLY A 221 0.92 -7.76 4.27
CA GLY A 221 2.29 -7.72 3.78
C GLY A 221 2.98 -9.10 3.73
N LEU A 222 2.78 -9.92 4.76
CA LEU A 222 3.27 -11.30 4.84
C LEU A 222 2.62 -12.19 3.79
N VAL A 223 1.31 -12.10 3.61
CA VAL A 223 0.57 -12.86 2.58
C VAL A 223 1.07 -12.49 1.18
N ALA A 224 1.08 -11.21 0.83
CA ALA A 224 1.52 -10.72 -0.48
C ALA A 224 3.00 -11.08 -0.76
N GLY A 225 3.89 -10.88 0.23
CA GLY A 225 5.30 -11.23 0.12
C GLY A 225 5.52 -12.73 -0.08
N THR A 226 4.76 -13.57 0.63
CA THR A 226 4.81 -15.04 0.50
C THR A 226 4.37 -15.48 -0.90
N LEU A 227 3.29 -14.90 -1.43
CA LEU A 227 2.82 -15.16 -2.79
C LEU A 227 3.90 -14.85 -3.84
N VAL A 228 4.60 -13.71 -3.70
CA VAL A 228 5.67 -13.34 -4.63
C VAL A 228 6.88 -14.26 -4.48
N VAL A 229 7.29 -14.60 -3.26
CA VAL A 229 8.42 -15.52 -3.03
C VAL A 229 8.13 -16.92 -3.58
N ALA A 230 6.91 -17.42 -3.41
CA ALA A 230 6.50 -18.74 -3.88
C ALA A 230 6.38 -18.81 -5.42
N THR A 231 5.77 -17.79 -6.03
CA THR A 231 5.42 -17.82 -7.46
C THR A 231 6.45 -17.14 -8.36
N LYS A 232 7.28 -16.27 -7.81
CA LYS A 232 8.20 -15.37 -8.54
C LYS A 232 7.47 -14.33 -9.41
N ARG A 233 6.17 -14.20 -9.25
CA ARG A 233 5.30 -13.29 -10.01
C ARG A 233 4.61 -12.31 -9.08
N LEU A 234 4.37 -11.09 -9.58
CA LEU A 234 3.64 -10.05 -8.86
C LEU A 234 2.12 -10.27 -8.92
N ALA A 235 1.62 -10.87 -9.98
CA ALA A 235 0.20 -10.98 -10.23
C ALA A 235 -0.62 -11.58 -9.06
N PRO A 236 -0.22 -12.68 -8.38
CA PRO A 236 -0.99 -13.18 -7.24
C PRO A 236 -1.09 -12.17 -6.09
N ALA A 237 -0.01 -11.43 -5.79
CA ALA A 237 -0.03 -10.40 -4.75
C ALA A 237 -0.91 -9.21 -5.13
N MET A 238 -0.89 -8.78 -6.39
CA MET A 238 -1.78 -7.73 -6.91
C MET A 238 -3.25 -8.11 -6.75
N TRP A 239 -3.62 -9.32 -7.13
CA TRP A 239 -5.01 -9.79 -6.97
C TRP A 239 -5.40 -9.99 -5.51
N ALA A 240 -4.46 -10.39 -4.65
CA ALA A 240 -4.71 -10.44 -3.21
C ALA A 240 -4.96 -9.03 -2.64
N HIS A 241 -4.23 -8.02 -3.09
CA HIS A 241 -4.40 -6.64 -2.68
C HIS A 241 -5.72 -6.05 -3.18
N VAL A 242 -6.07 -6.31 -4.43
CA VAL A 242 -7.39 -5.92 -4.98
C VAL A 242 -8.53 -6.53 -4.16
N ALA A 243 -8.43 -7.81 -3.79
CA ALA A 243 -9.45 -8.45 -2.96
C ALA A 243 -9.50 -7.85 -1.54
N PHE A 244 -8.35 -7.62 -0.94
CA PHE A 244 -8.22 -7.05 0.40
C PHE A 244 -8.87 -5.67 0.49
N ASN A 245 -8.46 -4.73 -0.37
CA ASN A 245 -9.04 -3.39 -0.40
C ASN A 245 -10.50 -3.40 -0.89
N GLY A 246 -10.81 -4.25 -1.86
CA GLY A 246 -12.17 -4.36 -2.40
C GLY A 246 -13.20 -4.79 -1.36
N VAL A 247 -12.85 -5.72 -0.45
CA VAL A 247 -13.73 -6.10 0.67
C VAL A 247 -13.98 -4.92 1.60
N THR A 248 -12.92 -4.20 1.99
CA THR A 248 -13.06 -3.01 2.85
C THR A 248 -13.99 -1.98 2.22
N VAL A 249 -13.80 -1.69 0.92
CA VAL A 249 -14.67 -0.75 0.19
C VAL A 249 -16.12 -1.23 0.18
N VAL A 250 -16.37 -2.51 -0.15
CA VAL A 250 -17.74 -3.07 -0.18
C VAL A 250 -18.40 -3.04 1.21
N GLN A 251 -17.65 -3.26 2.27
CA GLN A 251 -18.17 -3.18 3.65
C GLN A 251 -18.55 -1.75 4.06
N LEU A 252 -17.79 -0.76 3.58
CA LEU A 252 -18.01 0.66 3.95
C LEU A 252 -19.06 1.37 3.07
N LEU A 253 -19.38 0.83 1.89
CA LEU A 253 -20.43 1.35 1.01
C LEU A 253 -21.83 0.81 1.35
N ARG A 254 -21.94 -0.09 2.34
CA ARG A 254 -23.22 -0.65 2.83
C ARG A 254 -23.76 0.15 3.99
#